data_de337681a400177d20c59ee0f19b253b
#
_entry.id   de337681a400177d20c59ee0f19b253b
#
_cell.length_a   1.000
_cell.length_b   1.000
_cell.length_c   1.000
_cell.angle_alpha   90.00
_cell.angle_beta   90.00
_cell.angle_gamma   90.00
#
_symmetry.space_group_name_H-M   'P 1'
#
loop_
_entity.id
_entity.type
_entity.pdbx_description
1 polymer ?
#
loop_
_entity_poly.entity_id
_entity_poly.type
_entity_poly.pdbx_seq_one_letter_code
_entity_poly.pdbx_strand_id
1 'polypeptide(L)'
;MKASGAVVRAADIQAERTETGATIRLLLNTGGGGAGLVRRMVDVPADGEFIGNAGAGGELWFVVSGTARLRMDTEPGPELSQDRGLLVPTGVAYQIRVGSAEPLRLDVVTLPSATGKPASRPDTAAVPRLPRTADLADCNVETTGDRKFRVLFGPGRGCEVATQFVGEIPPGRAPAHSHPYDEVVMILAGVGVAHVGGAEHALAPETCLHLPPGLLHCLENTGSRTLRVLGVFHPADSPAAKLLSHG
;
A
#
# COMPACT_ATOMS: atom_id res chain seq x y z
N MET A 1 -0.42 12.55 -24.38
CA MET A 1 0.27 13.14 -23.20
C MET A 1 1.15 12.02 -22.62
N LYS A 2 2.45 12.29 -22.31
CA LYS A 2 3.28 11.32 -21.60
C LYS A 2 2.74 11.20 -20.17
N ALA A 3 2.61 9.95 -19.68
CA ALA A 3 2.25 9.71 -18.29
C ALA A 3 3.31 10.36 -17.39
N SER A 4 2.89 11.19 -16.45
CA SER A 4 3.79 11.81 -15.46
C SER A 4 3.58 11.11 -14.12
N GLY A 5 4.65 10.53 -13.56
CA GLY A 5 4.62 10.01 -12.20
C GLY A 5 4.55 11.15 -11.17
N ALA A 6 4.21 10.80 -9.95
CA ALA A 6 4.28 11.70 -8.80
C ALA A 6 5.19 11.11 -7.72
N VAL A 7 5.95 11.98 -7.05
CA VAL A 7 6.74 11.62 -5.87
C VAL A 7 6.40 12.61 -4.76
N VAL A 8 5.96 12.08 -3.63
CA VAL A 8 5.55 12.89 -2.47
C VAL A 8 6.18 12.34 -1.19
N ARG A 9 6.44 13.19 -0.21
CA ARG A 9 6.81 12.78 1.14
C ARG A 9 5.60 12.94 2.05
N ALA A 10 5.34 11.97 2.91
CA ALA A 10 4.22 12.06 3.84
C ALA A 10 4.32 13.29 4.76
N ALA A 11 5.55 13.70 5.13
CA ALA A 11 5.78 14.88 5.95
C ALA A 11 5.36 16.21 5.28
N ASP A 12 5.34 16.25 3.94
CA ASP A 12 4.97 17.45 3.18
C ASP A 12 3.44 17.55 2.95
N ILE A 13 2.71 16.48 3.28
CA ILE A 13 1.25 16.41 3.12
C ILE A 13 0.57 16.80 4.42
N GLN A 14 -0.32 17.79 4.33
CA GLN A 14 -1.13 18.19 5.47
C GLN A 14 -1.98 17.03 5.98
N ALA A 15 -1.91 16.76 7.28
CA ALA A 15 -2.74 15.76 7.93
C ALA A 15 -4.11 16.33 8.28
N GLU A 16 -5.15 15.59 7.97
CA GLU A 16 -6.50 15.82 8.49
C GLU A 16 -6.64 15.10 9.83
N ARG A 17 -7.18 15.80 10.84
CA ARG A 17 -7.39 15.21 12.17
C ARG A 17 -8.84 14.76 12.29
N THR A 18 -9.06 13.53 12.73
CA THR A 18 -10.38 12.99 13.01
C THR A 18 -10.87 13.47 14.39
N GLU A 19 -12.17 13.33 14.65
CA GLU A 19 -12.76 13.61 15.97
C GLU A 19 -12.17 12.74 17.08
N THR A 20 -11.72 11.53 16.75
CA THR A 20 -11.07 10.59 17.69
C THR A 20 -9.57 10.85 17.88
N GLY A 21 -9.03 11.89 17.23
CA GLY A 21 -7.64 12.32 17.38
C GLY A 21 -6.64 11.61 16.48
N ALA A 22 -7.07 10.61 15.69
CA ALA A 22 -6.24 10.04 14.63
C ALA A 22 -5.97 11.08 13.54
N THR A 23 -4.89 10.88 12.76
CA THR A 23 -4.58 11.73 11.61
C THR A 23 -4.52 10.93 10.33
N ILE A 24 -5.00 11.51 9.24
CA ILE A 24 -5.01 10.92 7.91
C ILE A 24 -4.25 11.84 6.95
N ARG A 25 -3.32 11.27 6.18
CA ARG A 25 -2.67 11.95 5.06
C ARG A 25 -3.05 11.27 3.76
N LEU A 26 -3.65 12.00 2.83
CA LEU A 26 -3.88 11.52 1.47
C LEU A 26 -2.58 11.67 0.68
N LEU A 27 -1.87 10.58 0.48
CA LEU A 27 -0.55 10.58 -0.15
C LEU A 27 -0.63 10.57 -1.68
N LEU A 28 -1.45 9.68 -2.24
CA LEU A 28 -1.60 9.50 -3.68
C LEU A 28 -3.04 9.19 -4.05
N ASN A 29 -3.46 9.71 -5.20
CA ASN A 29 -4.72 9.36 -5.85
C ASN A 29 -4.45 9.26 -7.36
N THR A 30 -4.47 8.04 -7.90
CA THR A 30 -4.06 7.77 -9.29
C THR A 30 -5.20 7.94 -10.29
N GLY A 31 -6.45 8.10 -9.82
CA GLY A 31 -7.60 8.27 -10.71
C GLY A 31 -8.81 8.89 -10.02
N GLY A 32 -9.50 9.79 -10.73
CA GLY A 32 -10.75 10.40 -10.26
C GLY A 32 -11.93 9.43 -10.22
N GLY A 33 -12.94 9.71 -9.36
CA GLY A 33 -14.21 8.96 -9.34
C GLY A 33 -14.12 7.50 -8.87
N GLY A 34 -13.05 7.10 -8.17
CA GLY A 34 -12.89 5.72 -7.68
C GLY A 34 -12.33 4.74 -8.72
N ALA A 35 -11.78 5.25 -9.83
CA ALA A 35 -11.21 4.42 -10.90
C ALA A 35 -9.72 4.07 -10.70
N GLY A 36 -9.04 4.68 -9.71
CA GLY A 36 -7.63 4.47 -9.43
C GLY A 36 -7.36 4.00 -8.00
N LEU A 37 -6.08 3.81 -7.72
CA LEU A 37 -5.59 3.52 -6.38
C LEU A 37 -5.56 4.81 -5.55
N VAL A 38 -6.01 4.73 -4.28
CA VAL A 38 -5.92 5.84 -3.34
C VAL A 38 -5.10 5.40 -2.14
N ARG A 39 -3.90 5.99 -1.94
CA ARG A 39 -3.02 5.68 -0.82
C ARG A 39 -3.12 6.73 0.27
N ARG A 40 -3.32 6.26 1.48
CA ARG A 40 -3.40 7.09 2.69
C ARG A 40 -2.48 6.53 3.78
N MET A 41 -1.94 7.42 4.59
CA MET A 41 -1.31 7.06 5.85
C MET A 41 -2.23 7.46 6.99
N VAL A 42 -2.47 6.54 7.90
CA VAL A 42 -3.30 6.74 9.10
C VAL A 42 -2.41 6.57 10.32
N ASP A 43 -2.33 7.61 11.15
CA ASP A 43 -1.66 7.57 12.44
C ASP A 43 -2.72 7.62 13.55
N VAL A 44 -2.75 6.58 14.39
CA VAL A 44 -3.62 6.51 15.56
C VAL A 44 -2.75 6.70 16.80
N PRO A 45 -2.98 7.73 17.63
CA PRO A 45 -2.15 7.99 18.80
C PRO A 45 -2.23 6.86 19.84
N ALA A 46 -1.28 6.85 20.77
CA ALA A 46 -1.33 5.99 21.94
C ALA A 46 -2.69 6.16 22.66
N ASP A 47 -3.27 5.06 23.12
CA ASP A 47 -4.60 5.00 23.75
C ASP A 47 -5.74 5.62 22.91
N GLY A 48 -5.49 5.84 21.60
CA GLY A 48 -6.41 6.45 20.67
C GLY A 48 -7.28 5.48 19.90
N GLU A 49 -8.15 6.05 19.08
CA GLU A 49 -9.11 5.32 18.27
C GLU A 49 -9.23 5.90 16.87
N PHE A 50 -9.49 5.02 15.90
CA PHE A 50 -9.84 5.39 14.54
C PHE A 50 -11.04 4.59 14.05
N ILE A 51 -12.05 5.29 13.53
CA ILE A 51 -13.28 4.71 12.98
C ILE A 51 -13.35 5.04 11.51
N GLY A 52 -13.68 4.06 10.68
CA GLY A 52 -13.79 4.23 9.24
C GLY A 52 -14.66 3.19 8.56
N ASN A 53 -14.72 3.33 7.25
CA ASN A 53 -15.40 2.40 6.36
C ASN A 53 -14.48 2.09 5.18
N ALA A 54 -14.35 0.82 4.84
CA ALA A 54 -13.60 0.42 3.64
C ALA A 54 -14.29 0.93 2.37
N GLY A 55 -13.49 1.41 1.43
CA GLY A 55 -13.98 1.94 0.16
C GLY A 55 -14.67 0.91 -0.73
N ALA A 56 -15.26 1.40 -1.82
CA ALA A 56 -16.09 0.60 -2.74
C ALA A 56 -15.35 -0.57 -3.42
N GLY A 57 -14.04 -0.53 -3.56
CA GLY A 57 -13.20 -1.63 -4.06
C GLY A 57 -12.59 -2.51 -2.97
N GLY A 58 -12.85 -2.20 -1.69
CA GLY A 58 -12.10 -2.75 -0.57
C GLY A 58 -10.77 -2.03 -0.35
N GLU A 59 -10.01 -2.50 0.62
CA GLU A 59 -8.73 -1.87 0.96
C GLU A 59 -7.64 -2.90 1.24
N LEU A 60 -6.42 -2.58 0.84
CA LEU A 60 -5.21 -3.27 1.26
C LEU A 60 -4.53 -2.43 2.33
N TRP A 61 -4.37 -3.00 3.51
CA TRP A 61 -3.68 -2.35 4.63
C TRP A 61 -2.32 -2.98 4.86
N PHE A 62 -1.41 -2.20 5.42
CA PHE A 62 -0.13 -2.69 5.92
C PHE A 62 0.23 -1.94 7.20
N VAL A 63 0.51 -2.69 8.28
CA VAL A 63 0.92 -2.11 9.55
C VAL A 63 2.40 -1.75 9.48
N VAL A 64 2.69 -0.46 9.41
CA VAL A 64 4.06 0.06 9.33
C VAL A 64 4.75 0.00 10.69
N SER A 65 4.01 0.34 11.76
CA SER A 65 4.51 0.27 13.14
C SER A 65 3.37 0.25 14.15
N GLY A 66 3.64 -0.21 15.35
CA GLY A 66 2.70 -0.27 16.46
C GLY A 66 1.82 -1.52 16.45
N THR A 67 0.92 -1.57 17.43
CA THR A 67 -0.08 -2.64 17.61
C THR A 67 -1.44 -2.06 17.95
N ALA A 68 -2.52 -2.73 17.53
CA ALA A 68 -3.87 -2.30 17.86
C ALA A 68 -4.87 -3.47 17.79
N ARG A 69 -6.02 -3.27 18.43
CA ARG A 69 -7.19 -4.14 18.27
C ARG A 69 -8.08 -3.60 17.18
N LEU A 70 -8.54 -4.51 16.32
CA LEU A 70 -9.47 -4.22 15.24
C LEU A 70 -10.85 -4.78 15.58
N ARG A 71 -11.90 -4.02 15.34
CA ARG A 71 -13.29 -4.50 15.24
C ARG A 71 -13.79 -4.21 13.84
N MET A 72 -14.58 -5.12 13.30
CA MET A 72 -15.17 -4.98 11.97
C MET A 72 -16.68 -5.24 12.06
N ASP A 73 -17.47 -4.29 11.60
CA ASP A 73 -18.89 -4.22 11.89
C ASP A 73 -19.13 -4.38 13.42
N THR A 74 -19.70 -5.50 13.86
CA THR A 74 -19.95 -5.80 15.29
C THR A 74 -19.00 -6.85 15.87
N GLU A 75 -18.12 -7.45 15.04
CA GLU A 75 -17.30 -8.60 15.43
C GLU A 75 -15.86 -8.20 15.74
N PRO A 76 -15.17 -8.92 16.64
CA PRO A 76 -13.73 -8.79 16.81
C PRO A 76 -13.01 -9.15 15.51
N GLY A 77 -12.10 -8.28 15.09
CA GLY A 77 -11.16 -8.53 14.00
C GLY A 77 -9.82 -9.09 14.50
N PRO A 78 -8.88 -9.31 13.59
CA PRO A 78 -7.53 -9.72 13.94
C PRO A 78 -6.79 -8.59 14.69
N GLU A 79 -5.80 -8.96 15.48
CA GLU A 79 -4.86 -7.99 16.05
C GLU A 79 -3.99 -7.39 14.95
N LEU A 80 -3.78 -6.09 14.99
CA LEU A 80 -2.87 -5.36 14.12
C LEU A 80 -1.48 -5.36 14.76
N SER A 81 -0.47 -5.76 14.01
CA SER A 81 0.94 -5.76 14.43
C SER A 81 1.83 -5.42 13.25
N GLN A 82 3.02 -4.89 13.54
CA GLN A 82 3.98 -4.50 12.50
C GLN A 82 4.23 -5.62 11.48
N ASP A 83 4.42 -5.24 10.22
CA ASP A 83 4.66 -6.13 9.07
C ASP A 83 3.48 -7.09 8.76
N ARG A 84 2.27 -6.79 9.25
CA ARG A 84 1.04 -7.50 8.90
C ARG A 84 0.25 -6.74 7.85
N GLY A 85 -0.13 -7.44 6.77
CA GLY A 85 -1.06 -6.98 5.77
C GLY A 85 -2.49 -7.43 6.07
N LEU A 86 -3.48 -6.65 5.62
CA LEU A 86 -4.90 -7.00 5.67
C LEU A 86 -5.56 -6.67 4.34
N LEU A 87 -6.39 -7.60 3.84
CA LEU A 87 -7.34 -7.32 2.77
C LEU A 87 -8.72 -7.12 3.41
N VAL A 88 -9.17 -5.87 3.44
CA VAL A 88 -10.43 -5.45 4.06
C VAL A 88 -11.52 -5.41 2.99
N PRO A 89 -12.63 -6.16 3.18
CA PRO A 89 -13.71 -6.21 2.20
C PRO A 89 -14.41 -4.87 2.02
N THR A 90 -15.03 -4.70 0.86
CA THR A 90 -15.83 -3.53 0.49
C THR A 90 -16.91 -3.20 1.52
N GLY A 91 -17.01 -1.93 1.90
CA GLY A 91 -18.12 -1.36 2.69
C GLY A 91 -18.17 -1.84 4.13
N VAL A 92 -17.15 -2.53 4.62
CA VAL A 92 -17.05 -2.95 6.03
C VAL A 92 -16.74 -1.74 6.91
N ALA A 93 -17.53 -1.53 7.96
CA ALA A 93 -17.22 -0.56 8.99
C ALA A 93 -16.16 -1.13 9.93
N TYR A 94 -15.19 -0.30 10.33
CA TYR A 94 -14.14 -0.75 11.23
C TYR A 94 -13.83 0.27 12.32
N GLN A 95 -13.36 -0.25 13.44
CA GLN A 95 -12.87 0.50 14.58
C GLN A 95 -11.51 -0.06 14.97
N ILE A 96 -10.50 0.77 14.97
CA ILE A 96 -9.13 0.46 15.41
C ILE A 96 -8.93 1.13 16.75
N ARG A 97 -8.47 0.37 17.76
CA ARG A 97 -8.18 0.89 19.09
C ARG A 97 -6.76 0.52 19.49
N VAL A 98 -5.94 1.54 19.71
CA VAL A 98 -4.59 1.41 20.26
C VAL A 98 -4.69 1.35 21.76
N GLY A 99 -4.18 0.29 22.37
CA GLY A 99 -4.14 0.09 23.83
C GLY A 99 -2.71 0.01 24.36
N SER A 100 -1.75 0.56 23.61
CA SER A 100 -0.32 0.58 23.93
C SER A 100 0.19 2.02 24.01
N ALA A 101 1.32 2.20 24.67
CA ALA A 101 2.01 3.50 24.74
C ALA A 101 2.59 3.95 23.39
N GLU A 102 2.72 3.02 22.43
CA GLU A 102 3.23 3.31 21.10
C GLU A 102 2.07 3.56 20.13
N PRO A 103 2.13 4.61 19.30
CA PRO A 103 1.10 4.89 18.30
C PRO A 103 1.11 3.81 17.19
N LEU A 104 -0.04 3.60 16.56
CA LEU A 104 -0.17 2.80 15.36
C LEU A 104 0.06 3.68 14.12
N ARG A 105 0.86 3.20 13.18
CA ARG A 105 0.94 3.74 11.82
C ARG A 105 0.51 2.69 10.82
N LEU A 106 -0.46 3.06 9.98
CA LEU A 106 -1.08 2.19 9.01
C LEU A 106 -0.99 2.79 7.61
N ASP A 107 -0.50 2.04 6.65
CA ASP A 107 -0.65 2.33 5.23
C ASP A 107 -1.95 1.70 4.72
N VAL A 108 -2.77 2.49 4.05
CA VAL A 108 -4.07 2.07 3.53
C VAL A 108 -4.15 2.40 2.05
N VAL A 109 -4.35 1.38 1.21
CA VAL A 109 -4.59 1.56 -0.22
C VAL A 109 -6.01 1.12 -0.54
N THR A 110 -6.88 2.08 -0.88
CA THR A 110 -8.22 1.80 -1.40
C THR A 110 -8.10 1.37 -2.85
N LEU A 111 -8.75 0.24 -3.17
CA LEU A 111 -8.75 -0.35 -4.50
C LEU A 111 -9.83 0.28 -5.39
N PRO A 112 -9.64 0.28 -6.73
CA PRO A 112 -10.66 0.71 -7.66
C PRO A 112 -11.94 -0.11 -7.52
N SER A 113 -13.09 0.56 -7.65
CA SER A 113 -14.37 -0.13 -7.72
C SER A 113 -14.58 -0.72 -9.12
N ALA A 114 -14.92 -1.99 -9.20
CA ALA A 114 -15.19 -2.68 -10.47
C ALA A 114 -16.32 -2.02 -11.32
N THR A 115 -17.14 -1.18 -10.73
CA THR A 115 -18.31 -0.57 -11.38
C THR A 115 -18.25 0.95 -11.48
N GLY A 116 -17.21 1.62 -10.94
CA GLY A 116 -17.15 3.08 -10.83
C GLY A 116 -18.28 3.70 -9.99
N LYS A 117 -19.13 2.89 -9.36
CA LYS A 117 -20.20 3.34 -8.46
C LYS A 117 -19.72 3.28 -7.01
N PRO A 118 -20.10 4.25 -6.17
CA PRO A 118 -19.97 4.08 -4.73
C PRO A 118 -20.71 2.81 -4.33
N ALA A 119 -20.11 2.02 -3.43
CA ALA A 119 -20.69 0.77 -2.99
C ALA A 119 -22.10 1.00 -2.43
N SER A 120 -23.12 0.55 -3.15
CA SER A 120 -24.36 0.16 -2.51
C SER A 120 -24.02 -1.08 -1.66
N ARG A 121 -24.39 -1.05 -0.38
CA ARG A 121 -24.17 -2.14 0.57
C ARG A 121 -24.50 -3.47 -0.15
N PRO A 122 -23.55 -4.41 -0.31
CA PRO A 122 -23.85 -5.66 -1.00
C PRO A 122 -24.92 -6.43 -0.23
N ASP A 123 -25.80 -7.05 -0.99
CA ASP A 123 -26.84 -7.96 -0.48
C ASP A 123 -26.17 -9.01 0.43
N THR A 124 -26.73 -9.25 1.58
CA THR A 124 -26.13 -9.82 2.79
C THR A 124 -25.74 -11.31 2.74
N ALA A 125 -25.67 -11.93 1.58
CA ALA A 125 -25.37 -13.36 1.44
C ALA A 125 -24.02 -13.58 0.75
N ALA A 126 -22.99 -13.93 1.49
CA ALA A 126 -21.77 -14.62 1.07
C ALA A 126 -20.47 -13.81 0.83
N VAL A 127 -20.25 -12.63 1.38
CA VAL A 127 -18.91 -12.04 1.41
C VAL A 127 -18.31 -12.28 2.80
N PRO A 128 -17.08 -12.84 2.91
CA PRO A 128 -16.42 -12.93 4.20
C PRO A 128 -16.29 -11.53 4.79
N ARG A 129 -16.96 -11.26 5.92
CA ARG A 129 -16.94 -9.96 6.60
C ARG A 129 -15.63 -9.69 7.35
N LEU A 130 -14.87 -10.76 7.61
CA LEU A 130 -13.57 -10.66 8.26
C LEU A 130 -12.48 -10.43 7.22
N PRO A 131 -11.48 -9.60 7.52
CA PRO A 131 -10.35 -9.38 6.63
C PRO A 131 -9.53 -10.65 6.51
N ARG A 132 -8.90 -10.83 5.36
CA ARG A 132 -7.81 -11.79 5.23
C ARG A 132 -6.54 -11.11 5.74
N THR A 133 -5.72 -11.85 6.47
CA THR A 133 -4.44 -11.39 7.00
C THR A 133 -3.28 -12.12 6.35
N ALA A 134 -2.15 -11.45 6.25
CA ALA A 134 -0.90 -12.02 5.81
C ALA A 134 0.24 -11.43 6.66
N ASP A 135 0.91 -12.25 7.44
CA ASP A 135 2.14 -11.84 8.11
C ASP A 135 3.30 -11.92 7.12
N LEU A 136 4.07 -10.85 7.02
CA LEU A 136 5.17 -10.77 6.05
C LEU A 136 6.19 -11.90 6.27
N ALA A 137 6.42 -12.29 7.52
CA ALA A 137 7.35 -13.37 7.87
C ALA A 137 6.92 -14.74 7.30
N ASP A 138 5.61 -14.97 7.15
CA ASP A 138 5.04 -16.22 6.65
C ASP A 138 4.90 -16.24 5.12
N CYS A 139 5.17 -15.12 4.46
CA CYS A 139 5.14 -15.04 3.01
C CYS A 139 6.43 -15.59 2.39
N ASN A 140 6.29 -16.38 1.31
CA ASN A 140 7.43 -16.90 0.58
C ASN A 140 8.30 -15.77 0.03
N VAL A 141 9.62 -15.96 0.13
CA VAL A 141 10.59 -15.07 -0.51
C VAL A 141 10.73 -15.48 -1.97
N GLU A 142 10.48 -14.52 -2.85
CA GLU A 142 10.73 -14.65 -4.29
C GLU A 142 11.88 -13.71 -4.69
N THR A 143 12.50 -13.98 -5.83
CA THR A 143 13.65 -13.20 -6.31
C THR A 143 13.45 -12.77 -7.76
N THR A 144 13.94 -11.58 -8.08
CA THR A 144 14.08 -11.10 -9.45
C THR A 144 15.41 -10.35 -9.60
N GLY A 145 16.37 -10.96 -10.31
CA GLY A 145 17.77 -10.51 -10.29
C GLY A 145 18.35 -10.62 -8.86
N ASP A 146 18.89 -9.53 -8.37
CA ASP A 146 19.45 -9.39 -7.02
C ASP A 146 18.44 -8.93 -5.96
N ARG A 147 17.21 -8.64 -6.36
CA ARG A 147 16.13 -8.16 -5.49
C ARG A 147 15.30 -9.31 -4.95
N LYS A 148 14.79 -9.12 -3.75
CA LYS A 148 13.85 -10.05 -3.10
C LYS A 148 12.50 -9.37 -2.93
N PHE A 149 11.43 -10.14 -2.94
CA PHE A 149 10.11 -9.65 -2.60
C PHE A 149 9.26 -10.74 -1.96
N ARG A 150 8.22 -10.30 -1.25
CA ARG A 150 7.19 -11.17 -0.67
C ARG A 150 5.83 -10.60 -1.03
N VAL A 151 4.99 -11.42 -1.63
CA VAL A 151 3.61 -11.05 -1.96
C VAL A 151 2.73 -11.33 -0.75
N LEU A 152 2.09 -10.29 -0.22
CA LEU A 152 1.10 -10.39 0.85
C LEU A 152 -0.25 -10.82 0.27
N PHE A 153 -0.74 -10.07 -0.72
CA PHE A 153 -1.99 -10.33 -1.44
C PHE A 153 -1.77 -10.21 -2.94
N GLY A 154 -2.52 -10.98 -3.71
CA GLY A 154 -2.46 -11.02 -5.16
C GLY A 154 -3.29 -12.19 -5.70
N PRO A 155 -3.21 -12.51 -7.00
CA PRO A 155 -3.85 -13.68 -7.59
C PRO A 155 -3.50 -14.96 -6.84
N GLY A 156 -4.52 -15.74 -6.49
CA GLY A 156 -4.37 -16.96 -5.68
C GLY A 156 -4.06 -16.71 -4.19
N ARG A 157 -3.90 -15.44 -3.77
CA ARG A 157 -3.67 -15.03 -2.37
C ARG A 157 -4.77 -14.11 -1.84
N GLY A 158 -5.96 -14.21 -2.42
CA GLY A 158 -7.17 -13.57 -1.94
C GLY A 158 -7.51 -12.22 -2.56
N CYS A 159 -6.66 -11.64 -3.39
CA CYS A 159 -6.92 -10.39 -4.12
C CYS A 159 -6.65 -10.58 -5.60
N GLU A 160 -7.72 -10.76 -6.39
CA GLU A 160 -7.58 -10.99 -7.84
C GLU A 160 -7.46 -9.68 -8.65
N VAL A 161 -7.70 -8.53 -8.01
CA VAL A 161 -7.73 -7.23 -8.70
C VAL A 161 -6.46 -6.40 -8.52
N ALA A 162 -5.69 -6.66 -7.46
CA ALA A 162 -4.47 -5.92 -7.15
C ALA A 162 -3.44 -6.84 -6.49
N THR A 163 -2.17 -6.46 -6.56
CA THR A 163 -1.09 -7.14 -5.84
C THR A 163 -0.45 -6.20 -4.83
N GLN A 164 -0.33 -6.64 -3.57
CA GLN A 164 0.44 -5.98 -2.53
C GLN A 164 1.67 -6.81 -2.19
N PHE A 165 2.83 -6.16 -2.17
CA PHE A 165 4.09 -6.83 -1.89
C PHE A 165 5.05 -5.93 -1.12
N VAL A 166 5.99 -6.55 -0.40
CA VAL A 166 7.15 -5.89 0.17
C VAL A 166 8.38 -6.32 -0.63
N GLY A 167 9.08 -5.33 -1.18
CA GLY A 167 10.33 -5.52 -1.92
C GLY A 167 11.56 -5.15 -1.08
N GLU A 168 12.66 -5.84 -1.33
CA GLU A 168 13.97 -5.62 -0.70
C GLU A 168 15.01 -5.42 -1.81
N ILE A 169 15.59 -4.22 -1.87
CA ILE A 169 16.56 -3.81 -2.89
C ILE A 169 17.92 -3.63 -2.21
N PRO A 170 18.93 -4.44 -2.56
CA PRO A 170 20.29 -4.29 -2.04
C PRO A 170 20.90 -2.96 -2.53
N PRO A 171 22.05 -2.53 -1.96
CA PRO A 171 22.79 -1.38 -2.49
C PRO A 171 23.08 -1.53 -3.98
N GLY A 172 22.81 -0.48 -4.75
CA GLY A 172 22.98 -0.45 -6.19
C GLY A 172 21.76 0.03 -6.94
N ARG A 173 21.89 0.14 -8.26
CA ARG A 173 20.84 0.64 -9.15
C ARG A 173 20.18 -0.52 -9.89
N ALA A 174 18.85 -0.62 -9.76
CA ALA A 174 18.06 -1.56 -10.54
C ALA A 174 18.04 -1.16 -12.05
N PRO A 175 17.88 -2.11 -12.98
CA PRO A 175 17.65 -1.79 -14.38
C PRO A 175 16.40 -0.91 -14.54
N ALA A 176 16.49 0.08 -15.46
CA ALA A 176 15.34 0.89 -15.82
C ALA A 176 14.31 0.03 -16.57
N HIS A 177 13.05 0.20 -16.22
CA HIS A 177 11.95 -0.58 -16.77
C HIS A 177 10.64 0.20 -16.75
N SER A 178 9.63 -0.34 -17.41
CA SER A 178 8.25 0.11 -17.31
C SER A 178 7.33 -1.12 -17.21
N HIS A 179 6.11 -0.94 -16.80
CA HIS A 179 5.11 -1.98 -16.66
C HIS A 179 3.74 -1.50 -17.19
N PRO A 180 2.81 -2.43 -17.53
CA PRO A 180 1.51 -2.06 -18.10
C PRO A 180 0.45 -1.70 -17.05
N TYR A 181 0.74 -1.81 -15.77
CA TYR A 181 -0.17 -1.55 -14.67
C TYR A 181 0.14 -0.22 -13.97
N ASP A 182 -0.81 0.24 -13.17
CA ASP A 182 -0.68 1.40 -12.30
C ASP A 182 -0.10 0.95 -10.97
N GLU A 183 0.97 1.59 -10.50
CA GLU A 183 1.66 1.21 -9.28
C GLU A 183 1.84 2.39 -8.33
N VAL A 184 1.57 2.15 -7.04
CA VAL A 184 1.90 3.06 -5.95
C VAL A 184 2.89 2.37 -5.00
N VAL A 185 4.01 3.05 -4.73
CA VAL A 185 5.09 2.53 -3.89
C VAL A 185 5.29 3.44 -2.68
N MET A 186 5.55 2.88 -1.51
CA MET A 186 6.02 3.60 -0.33
C MET A 186 7.35 3.03 0.15
N ILE A 187 8.28 3.90 0.50
CA ILE A 187 9.53 3.50 1.13
C ILE A 187 9.28 3.22 2.61
N LEU A 188 9.51 1.96 3.01
CA LEU A 188 9.39 1.52 4.41
C LEU A 188 10.66 1.80 5.21
N ALA A 189 11.83 1.58 4.58
CA ALA A 189 13.13 1.78 5.23
C ALA A 189 14.25 1.94 4.20
N GLY A 190 15.36 2.53 4.60
CA GLY A 190 16.51 2.77 3.73
C GLY A 190 16.45 4.13 3.04
N VAL A 191 17.45 4.43 2.23
CA VAL A 191 17.60 5.67 1.46
C VAL A 191 18.02 5.35 0.04
N GLY A 192 17.69 6.23 -0.91
CA GLY A 192 18.02 5.99 -2.30
C GLY A 192 17.61 7.13 -3.21
N VAL A 193 17.55 6.81 -4.51
CA VAL A 193 17.08 7.72 -5.56
C VAL A 193 16.06 6.97 -6.44
N ALA A 194 14.94 7.60 -6.71
CA ALA A 194 14.02 7.16 -7.76
C ALA A 194 14.34 7.94 -9.05
N HIS A 195 14.59 7.21 -10.12
CA HIS A 195 14.73 7.77 -11.47
C HIS A 195 13.40 7.57 -12.18
N VAL A 196 12.63 8.63 -12.37
CA VAL A 196 11.24 8.56 -12.88
C VAL A 196 11.06 9.56 -14.02
N GLY A 197 10.75 9.06 -15.21
CA GLY A 197 10.49 9.92 -16.37
C GLY A 197 11.63 10.87 -16.76
N GLY A 198 12.87 10.54 -16.39
CA GLY A 198 14.07 11.36 -16.64
C GLY A 198 14.43 12.34 -15.50
N ALA A 199 13.65 12.37 -14.42
CA ALA A 199 13.94 13.13 -13.21
C ALA A 199 14.45 12.22 -12.09
N GLU A 200 15.21 12.81 -11.16
CA GLU A 200 15.73 12.13 -9.97
C GLU A 200 15.03 12.67 -8.71
N HIS A 201 14.62 11.74 -7.84
CA HIS A 201 13.93 12.08 -6.59
C HIS A 201 14.59 11.33 -5.44
N ALA A 202 14.96 12.03 -4.38
CA ALA A 202 15.52 11.42 -3.18
C ALA A 202 14.47 10.53 -2.48
N LEU A 203 14.88 9.33 -2.09
CA LEU A 203 14.07 8.36 -1.35
C LEU A 203 14.50 8.30 0.11
N ALA A 204 13.54 8.36 1.00
CA ALA A 204 13.65 8.14 2.43
C ALA A 204 12.37 7.45 2.94
N PRO A 205 12.34 6.93 4.16
CA PRO A 205 11.10 6.37 4.72
C PRO A 205 9.92 7.35 4.54
N GLU A 206 8.76 6.79 4.21
CA GLU A 206 7.51 7.52 3.94
C GLU A 206 7.50 8.38 2.65
N THR A 207 8.51 8.24 1.79
CA THR A 207 8.40 8.74 0.41
C THR A 207 7.50 7.80 -0.37
N CYS A 208 6.50 8.37 -1.07
CA CYS A 208 5.56 7.65 -1.91
C CYS A 208 5.73 8.03 -3.38
N LEU A 209 5.62 7.03 -4.25
CA LEU A 209 5.71 7.19 -5.70
C LEU A 209 4.44 6.68 -6.36
N HIS A 210 4.01 7.40 -7.40
CA HIS A 210 3.04 6.92 -8.37
C HIS A 210 3.75 6.65 -9.69
N LEU A 211 3.69 5.43 -10.15
CA LEU A 211 4.32 4.92 -11.36
C LEU A 211 3.24 4.44 -12.33
N PRO A 212 2.71 5.34 -13.18
CA PRO A 212 1.64 5.00 -14.12
C PRO A 212 2.13 4.07 -15.24
N PRO A 213 1.22 3.37 -15.92
CA PRO A 213 1.54 2.46 -17.02
C PRO A 213 2.47 3.08 -18.07
N GLY A 214 3.52 2.34 -18.46
CA GLY A 214 4.48 2.73 -19.49
C GLY A 214 5.51 3.77 -19.07
N LEU A 215 5.47 4.29 -17.84
CA LEU A 215 6.46 5.25 -17.35
C LEU A 215 7.79 4.54 -17.07
N LEU A 216 8.85 4.97 -17.76
CA LEU A 216 10.20 4.44 -17.51
C LEU A 216 10.71 4.92 -16.14
N HIS A 217 11.11 3.97 -15.30
CA HIS A 217 11.60 4.23 -13.96
C HIS A 217 12.58 3.17 -13.48
N CYS A 218 13.34 3.51 -12.44
CA CYS A 218 14.06 2.55 -11.61
C CYS A 218 14.30 3.14 -10.21
N LEU A 219 14.49 2.25 -9.24
CA LEU A 219 14.91 2.61 -7.89
C LEU A 219 16.39 2.25 -7.71
N GLU A 220 17.13 3.17 -7.13
CA GLU A 220 18.53 2.99 -6.76
C GLU A 220 18.64 3.08 -5.23
N ASN A 221 19.19 2.04 -4.63
CA ASN A 221 19.56 2.07 -3.22
C ASN A 221 20.97 2.68 -3.09
N THR A 222 21.06 3.91 -2.61
CA THR A 222 22.34 4.63 -2.40
C THR A 222 22.86 4.47 -0.98
N GLY A 223 22.12 3.79 -0.10
CA GLY A 223 22.51 3.49 1.27
C GLY A 223 23.35 2.23 1.38
N SER A 224 23.82 1.94 2.60
CA SER A 224 24.55 0.70 2.93
C SER A 224 23.66 -0.42 3.44
N ARG A 225 22.38 -0.14 3.70
CA ARG A 225 21.36 -1.12 4.15
C ARG A 225 20.35 -1.35 3.04
N THR A 226 19.61 -2.44 3.14
CA THR A 226 18.50 -2.75 2.23
C THR A 226 17.48 -1.61 2.18
N LEU A 227 17.11 -1.20 0.97
CA LEU A 227 15.96 -0.33 0.73
C LEU A 227 14.71 -1.21 0.69
N ARG A 228 13.80 -1.02 1.65
CA ARG A 228 12.52 -1.75 1.72
C ARG A 228 11.40 -0.90 1.15
N VAL A 229 10.60 -1.51 0.29
CA VAL A 229 9.49 -0.84 -0.39
C VAL A 229 8.20 -1.62 -0.18
N LEU A 230 7.08 -0.93 -0.04
CA LEU A 230 5.72 -1.48 -0.05
C LEU A 230 5.05 -1.04 -1.35
N GLY A 231 4.85 -1.99 -2.26
CA GLY A 231 4.19 -1.75 -3.54
C GLY A 231 2.75 -2.28 -3.54
N VAL A 232 1.88 -1.54 -4.21
CA VAL A 232 0.54 -2.00 -4.62
C VAL A 232 0.34 -1.62 -6.07
N PHE A 233 -0.02 -2.59 -6.90
CA PHE A 233 -0.35 -2.32 -8.30
C PHE A 233 -1.68 -2.93 -8.74
N HIS A 234 -2.28 -2.28 -9.71
CA HIS A 234 -3.55 -2.63 -10.33
C HIS A 234 -3.49 -2.40 -11.86
N PRO A 235 -3.97 -3.34 -12.67
CA PRO A 235 -4.45 -4.68 -12.33
C PRO A 235 -3.40 -5.56 -11.65
N ALA A 236 -3.87 -6.65 -11.01
CA ALA A 236 -3.00 -7.62 -10.37
C ALA A 236 -2.06 -8.29 -11.38
N ASP A 237 -0.79 -8.44 -11.01
CA ASP A 237 0.25 -9.13 -11.77
C ASP A 237 1.33 -9.62 -10.79
N SER A 238 2.44 -10.16 -11.29
CA SER A 238 3.60 -10.56 -10.49
C SER A 238 4.66 -9.46 -10.45
N PRO A 239 5.25 -9.15 -9.28
CA PRO A 239 6.42 -8.27 -9.20
C PRO A 239 7.64 -8.79 -9.99
N ALA A 240 7.66 -10.08 -10.35
CA ALA A 240 8.65 -10.71 -11.20
C ALA A 240 8.24 -10.74 -12.69
N ALA A 241 7.08 -10.19 -13.07
CA ALA A 241 6.66 -10.15 -14.46
C ALA A 241 7.76 -9.54 -15.35
N LYS A 242 7.92 -10.08 -16.57
CA LYS A 242 8.95 -9.61 -17.52
C LYS A 242 8.74 -8.10 -17.75
N LEU A 243 9.65 -7.34 -17.22
CA LEU A 243 9.71 -5.91 -17.39
C LEU A 243 9.89 -5.62 -18.89
N LEU A 244 9.11 -4.67 -19.41
CA LEU A 244 9.29 -4.21 -20.77
C LEU A 244 10.63 -3.45 -20.81
N SER A 245 11.71 -4.16 -21.21
CA SER A 245 13.00 -3.54 -21.47
C SER A 245 12.88 -2.76 -22.78
N HIS A 246 13.05 -1.47 -22.72
CA HIS A 246 13.26 -0.64 -23.89
C HIS A 246 14.74 -0.78 -24.26
N GLY A 247 15.02 -1.54 -25.34
CA GLY A 247 16.32 -1.64 -25.97
C GLY A 247 16.76 -0.33 -26.62
#